data_e2ee4995c7428aecc7bcd74acd8e403a
#
_entry.id   e2ee4995c7428aecc7bcd74acd8e403a
#
_cell.length_a   1.000
_cell.length_b   1.000
_cell.length_c   1.000
_cell.angle_alpha   90.00
_cell.angle_beta   90.00
_cell.angle_gamma   90.00
#
_symmetry.space_group_name_H-M   'P 1'
#
loop_
_entity.id
_entity.type
_entity.pdbx_description
1 polymer ?
#
loop_
_entity_poly.entity_id
_entity_poly.type
_entity_poly.pdbx_seq_one_letter_code
_entity_poly.pdbx_strand_id
1 'polypeptide(L)'
;VLDTWRAILKLRRLRLDATINLEVYTRFSTLLAFLSGAGRRIGFHRFFEEGHYMGRLLTHGLIYNPHQHITRSYLSLAMALQESPSGEPMLKARLDHEPLQRLKIDRPVAAREAMWARIQRLHPPLTPQFLRVILNANASDLIPARRWQAERFVALAQRFLAAHEAMVILLTGSPAERPALERLCEQIGDPRVINMAGETTLETLIDLYSLCHLMVTNDSGPVHFSSVTDIPLVALFGPETPRLFGPVSPHARVIHHPLACSPCVSVYNQKRSPCTDNRCMQAITVEEVYGVARELLVEDDMIEKKKGAIP
;
A
#
# COMPACT_ATOMS: atom_id res chain seq x y z
N VAL A 1 -27.36 -6.40 -7.17
CA VAL A 1 -28.48 -6.33 -6.18
C VAL A 1 -28.51 -7.59 -5.32
N LEU A 2 -28.55 -8.80 -5.92
CA LEU A 2 -28.59 -10.07 -5.16
C LEU A 2 -27.39 -10.25 -4.22
N ASP A 3 -26.20 -9.90 -4.64
CA ASP A 3 -24.99 -10.02 -3.82
C ASP A 3 -24.99 -9.02 -2.65
N THR A 4 -25.54 -7.85 -2.84
CA THR A 4 -25.73 -6.86 -1.76
C THR A 4 -26.67 -7.41 -0.67
N TRP A 5 -27.79 -8.01 -1.05
CA TRP A 5 -28.70 -8.63 -0.10
C TRP A 5 -28.07 -9.80 0.65
N ARG A 6 -27.33 -10.66 -0.06
CA ARG A 6 -26.57 -11.75 0.56
C ARG A 6 -25.53 -11.23 1.57
N ALA A 7 -24.82 -10.15 1.23
CA ALA A 7 -23.88 -9.51 2.14
C ALA A 7 -24.57 -8.97 3.40
N ILE A 8 -25.70 -8.28 3.26
CA ILE A 8 -26.47 -7.75 4.38
C ILE A 8 -26.97 -8.86 5.29
N LEU A 9 -27.52 -9.94 4.72
CA LEU A 9 -27.99 -11.10 5.49
C LEU A 9 -26.84 -11.78 6.23
N LYS A 10 -25.66 -11.88 5.60
CA LYS A 10 -24.45 -12.43 6.24
C LYS A 10 -24.02 -11.53 7.41
N LEU A 11 -23.96 -10.21 7.23
CA LEU A 11 -23.61 -9.25 8.28
C LEU A 11 -24.58 -9.35 9.47
N ARG A 12 -25.87 -9.43 9.23
CA ARG A 12 -26.89 -9.59 10.30
C ARG A 12 -26.74 -10.89 11.09
N ARG A 13 -26.38 -11.98 10.42
CA ARG A 13 -26.14 -13.28 11.08
C ARG A 13 -24.95 -13.25 12.04
N LEU A 14 -23.99 -12.37 11.80
CA LEU A 14 -22.81 -12.19 12.66
C LEU A 14 -23.17 -11.52 14.00
N ARG A 15 -24.35 -10.90 14.15
CA ARG A 15 -24.80 -10.20 15.35
C ARG A 15 -23.73 -9.25 15.93
N LEU A 16 -23.20 -8.39 15.07
CA LEU A 16 -22.13 -7.46 15.41
C LEU A 16 -22.59 -6.44 16.46
N ASP A 17 -21.82 -6.27 17.54
CA ASP A 17 -22.05 -5.22 18.54
C ASP A 17 -21.68 -3.84 17.98
N ALA A 18 -20.61 -3.79 17.17
CA ALA A 18 -20.07 -2.56 16.63
C ALA A 18 -19.60 -2.73 15.18
N THR A 19 -19.62 -1.63 14.42
CA THR A 19 -18.98 -1.50 13.11
C THR A 19 -18.16 -0.23 13.06
N ILE A 20 -16.97 -0.30 12.48
CA ILE A 20 -16.11 0.84 12.20
C ILE A 20 -16.01 0.99 10.69
N ASN A 21 -16.52 2.10 10.18
CA ASN A 21 -16.45 2.44 8.75
C ASN A 21 -15.22 3.30 8.49
N LEU A 22 -14.22 2.72 7.81
CA LEU A 22 -12.97 3.40 7.45
C LEU A 22 -13.10 4.25 6.17
N GLU A 23 -14.22 4.13 5.47
CA GLU A 23 -14.45 4.87 4.23
C GLU A 23 -14.78 6.34 4.49
N VAL A 24 -14.09 7.21 3.77
CA VAL A 24 -14.32 8.66 3.81
C VAL A 24 -15.17 9.13 2.64
N TYR A 25 -15.23 8.35 1.53
CA TYR A 25 -15.79 8.81 0.24
C TYR A 25 -17.21 8.31 -0.04
N THR A 26 -17.55 7.10 0.42
CA THR A 26 -18.78 6.42 0.00
C THR A 26 -19.79 6.30 1.11
N ARG A 27 -21.04 6.58 0.77
CA ARG A 27 -22.20 6.40 1.66
C ARG A 27 -22.62 4.94 1.76
N PHE A 28 -22.23 4.12 0.79
CA PHE A 28 -22.67 2.73 0.73
C PHE A 28 -22.19 1.91 1.93
N SER A 29 -20.93 2.10 2.35
CA SER A 29 -20.38 1.44 3.54
C SER A 29 -21.11 1.84 4.83
N THR A 30 -21.51 3.11 4.95
CA THR A 30 -22.33 3.58 6.08
C THR A 30 -23.73 2.94 6.07
N LEU A 31 -24.34 2.76 4.89
CA LEU A 31 -25.61 2.05 4.75
C LEU A 31 -25.44 0.57 5.14
N LEU A 32 -24.36 -0.09 4.73
CA LEU A 32 -24.08 -1.48 5.14
C LEU A 32 -23.88 -1.58 6.67
N ALA A 33 -23.17 -0.63 7.28
CA ALA A 33 -22.99 -0.57 8.73
C ALA A 33 -24.35 -0.44 9.45
N PHE A 34 -25.25 0.38 8.95
CA PHE A 34 -26.61 0.50 9.50
C PHE A 34 -27.41 -0.79 9.31
N LEU A 35 -27.42 -1.34 8.10
CA LEU A 35 -28.17 -2.55 7.77
C LEU A 35 -27.60 -3.81 8.43
N SER A 36 -26.37 -3.80 8.94
CA SER A 36 -25.81 -4.90 9.74
C SER A 36 -26.58 -5.13 11.04
N GLY A 37 -27.25 -4.09 11.56
CA GLY A 37 -27.93 -4.12 12.85
C GLY A 37 -27.05 -3.85 14.06
N ALA A 38 -25.76 -3.50 13.86
CA ALA A 38 -24.83 -3.17 14.94
C ALA A 38 -25.33 -1.99 15.78
N GLY A 39 -25.24 -2.12 17.09
CA GLY A 39 -25.68 -1.07 18.04
C GLY A 39 -24.76 0.17 17.99
N ARG A 40 -23.45 -0.02 17.80
CA ARG A 40 -22.45 1.04 17.66
C ARG A 40 -21.97 1.09 16.22
N ARG A 41 -22.10 2.24 15.59
CA ARG A 41 -21.69 2.46 14.18
C ARG A 41 -20.83 3.71 14.11
N ILE A 42 -19.52 3.50 13.99
CA ILE A 42 -18.50 4.53 14.03
C ILE A 42 -18.06 4.84 12.61
N GLY A 43 -17.81 6.10 12.27
CA GLY A 43 -17.32 6.49 10.96
C GLY A 43 -17.11 7.99 10.83
N PHE A 44 -16.52 8.40 9.70
CA PHE A 44 -16.37 9.81 9.38
C PHE A 44 -17.70 10.40 8.91
N HIS A 45 -17.96 11.62 9.33
CA HIS A 45 -19.18 12.34 9.02
C HIS A 45 -18.89 13.81 8.75
N ARG A 46 -19.63 14.38 7.81
CA ARG A 46 -19.63 15.81 7.57
C ARG A 46 -20.62 16.51 8.51
N PHE A 47 -20.14 17.52 9.22
CA PHE A 47 -20.97 18.39 10.06
C PHE A 47 -21.15 19.78 9.45
N PHE A 48 -20.25 20.16 8.54
CA PHE A 48 -20.27 21.39 7.76
C PHE A 48 -20.23 21.05 6.27
N GLU A 49 -20.06 22.03 5.40
CA GLU A 49 -20.13 21.83 3.94
C GLU A 49 -18.99 20.97 3.37
N GLU A 50 -17.83 20.94 4.04
CA GLU A 50 -16.71 20.11 3.61
C GLU A 50 -16.89 18.64 3.99
N GLY A 51 -16.50 17.75 3.09
CA GLY A 51 -16.60 16.30 3.28
C GLY A 51 -17.95 15.69 2.90
N HIS A 52 -18.15 14.43 3.23
CA HIS A 52 -19.34 13.66 2.84
C HIS A 52 -20.36 13.56 3.96
N TYR A 53 -21.55 14.06 3.71
CA TYR A 53 -22.70 13.85 4.59
C TYR A 53 -23.14 12.37 4.54
N MET A 54 -23.05 11.68 5.69
CA MET A 54 -23.34 10.23 5.81
C MET A 54 -24.75 9.94 6.35
N GLY A 55 -25.62 10.96 6.45
CA GLY A 55 -26.96 10.80 7.06
C GLY A 55 -26.87 10.62 8.58
N ARG A 56 -27.99 10.24 9.20
CA ARG A 56 -28.07 9.95 10.65
C ARG A 56 -27.91 8.45 10.95
N LEU A 57 -27.13 7.75 10.12
CA LEU A 57 -26.98 6.29 10.23
C LEU A 57 -25.84 5.89 11.18
N LEU A 58 -24.88 6.78 11.42
CA LEU A 58 -23.82 6.58 12.39
C LEU A 58 -24.29 6.93 13.81
N THR A 59 -23.81 6.19 14.80
CA THR A 59 -24.00 6.51 16.22
C THR A 59 -22.85 7.37 16.75
N HIS A 60 -21.64 7.20 16.18
CA HIS A 60 -20.45 7.96 16.51
C HIS A 60 -19.88 8.52 15.21
N GLY A 61 -20.22 9.77 14.91
CA GLY A 61 -19.71 10.47 13.74
C GLY A 61 -18.50 11.34 14.10
N LEU A 62 -17.38 11.16 13.42
CA LEU A 62 -16.16 11.95 13.61
C LEU A 62 -15.88 12.81 12.40
N ILE A 63 -15.30 14.00 12.63
CA ILE A 63 -14.75 14.79 11.54
C ILE A 63 -13.48 14.13 11.05
N TYR A 64 -13.33 13.98 9.73
CA TYR A 64 -12.07 13.58 9.12
C TYR A 64 -11.04 14.73 9.26
N ASN A 65 -9.87 14.42 9.82
CA ASN A 65 -8.79 15.39 9.95
C ASN A 65 -7.79 15.27 8.78
N PRO A 66 -7.77 16.21 7.83
CA PRO A 66 -6.88 16.19 6.67
C PRO A 66 -5.44 16.64 6.98
N HIS A 67 -5.13 16.98 8.24
CA HIS A 67 -3.82 17.47 8.66
C HIS A 67 -2.97 16.43 9.38
N GLN A 68 -3.50 15.23 9.55
CA GLN A 68 -2.82 14.13 10.21
C GLN A 68 -2.76 12.88 9.33
N HIS A 69 -1.77 12.02 9.58
CA HIS A 69 -1.64 10.75 8.85
C HIS A 69 -2.91 9.91 8.99
N ILE A 70 -3.34 9.25 7.90
CA ILE A 70 -4.60 8.48 7.84
C ILE A 70 -4.69 7.40 8.93
N THR A 71 -3.57 6.80 9.31
CA THR A 71 -3.53 5.82 10.41
C THR A 71 -4.01 6.43 11.73
N ARG A 72 -3.65 7.69 12.03
CA ARG A 72 -4.12 8.39 13.24
C ARG A 72 -5.62 8.66 13.16
N SER A 73 -6.12 9.00 11.97
CA SER A 73 -7.57 9.16 11.74
C SER A 73 -8.32 7.85 11.97
N TYR A 74 -7.76 6.72 11.55
CA TYR A 74 -8.36 5.39 11.83
C TYR A 74 -8.28 5.01 13.31
N LEU A 75 -7.18 5.33 14.00
CA LEU A 75 -7.07 5.14 15.45
C LEU A 75 -8.12 5.96 16.19
N SER A 76 -8.41 7.19 15.74
CA SER A 76 -9.48 8.01 16.33
C SER A 76 -10.85 7.32 16.23
N LEU A 77 -11.15 6.64 15.12
CA LEU A 77 -12.38 5.86 14.98
C LEU A 77 -12.43 4.68 15.98
N ALA A 78 -11.29 3.99 16.17
CA ALA A 78 -11.21 2.90 17.14
C ALA A 78 -11.37 3.40 18.59
N MET A 79 -10.78 4.54 18.93
CA MET A 79 -10.93 5.17 20.25
C MET A 79 -12.37 5.61 20.51
N ALA A 80 -13.06 6.12 19.50
CA ALA A 80 -14.46 6.53 19.61
C ALA A 80 -15.43 5.36 19.95
N LEU A 81 -15.00 4.11 19.76
CA LEU A 81 -15.75 2.94 20.16
C LEU A 81 -15.98 2.87 21.68
N GLN A 82 -15.08 3.45 22.46
CA GLN A 82 -15.14 3.47 23.93
C GLN A 82 -15.95 4.64 24.49
N GLU A 83 -16.23 5.63 23.65
CA GLU A 83 -16.98 6.82 24.03
C GLU A 83 -18.50 6.55 24.03
N SER A 84 -19.22 7.40 24.72
CA SER A 84 -20.68 7.41 24.61
C SER A 84 -21.11 8.08 23.30
N PRO A 85 -22.20 7.63 22.67
CA PRO A 85 -22.76 8.33 21.52
C PRO A 85 -23.06 9.78 21.92
N SER A 86 -22.36 10.72 21.30
CA SER A 86 -22.58 12.14 21.54
C SER A 86 -22.93 12.84 20.24
N GLY A 87 -23.69 13.93 20.32
CA GLY A 87 -23.90 14.82 19.17
C GLY A 87 -22.65 15.63 18.81
N GLU A 88 -21.55 15.48 19.54
CA GLU A 88 -20.32 16.20 19.29
C GLU A 88 -19.50 15.53 18.17
N PRO A 89 -19.09 16.31 17.17
CA PRO A 89 -18.42 15.78 15.97
C PRO A 89 -16.94 15.45 16.17
N MET A 90 -16.40 15.69 17.36
CA MET A 90 -14.96 15.62 17.59
C MET A 90 -14.64 14.79 18.82
N LEU A 91 -13.85 13.77 18.64
CA LEU A 91 -13.22 13.02 19.72
C LEU A 91 -12.24 13.94 20.47
N LYS A 92 -12.45 14.14 21.78
CA LYS A 92 -11.59 14.98 22.64
C LYS A 92 -10.46 14.19 23.31
N ALA A 93 -10.24 12.96 22.87
CA ALA A 93 -9.16 12.12 23.40
C ALA A 93 -7.79 12.59 22.90
N ARG A 94 -6.78 12.41 23.75
CA ARG A 94 -5.39 12.66 23.37
C ARG A 94 -4.90 11.55 22.46
N LEU A 95 -4.38 11.93 21.28
CA LEU A 95 -3.62 11.03 20.43
C LEU A 95 -2.14 11.23 20.74
N ASP A 96 -1.44 10.17 21.08
CA ASP A 96 0.00 10.24 21.27
C ASP A 96 0.69 10.59 19.96
N HIS A 97 1.63 11.53 20.02
CA HIS A 97 2.46 11.92 18.90
C HIS A 97 3.67 11.00 18.70
N GLU A 98 3.80 9.96 19.53
CA GLU A 98 4.79 8.91 19.33
C GLU A 98 4.76 8.36 17.90
N PRO A 99 5.91 7.88 17.38
CA PRO A 99 5.95 7.21 16.09
C PRO A 99 4.88 6.13 16.04
N LEU A 100 4.13 6.10 14.94
CA LEU A 100 3.09 5.09 14.74
C LEU A 100 3.73 3.71 14.85
N GLN A 101 3.33 2.94 15.85
CA GLN A 101 3.75 1.56 15.97
C GLN A 101 3.14 0.77 14.80
N ARG A 102 3.99 0.16 14.01
CA ARG A 102 3.56 -0.76 12.96
C ARG A 102 3.32 -2.15 13.55
N LEU A 103 2.30 -2.81 13.08
CA LEU A 103 2.16 -4.24 13.31
C LEU A 103 3.19 -4.96 12.44
N LYS A 104 4.04 -5.77 13.06
CA LYS A 104 4.90 -6.72 12.34
C LYS A 104 4.21 -8.07 12.29
N ILE A 105 4.15 -8.65 11.10
CA ILE A 105 3.56 -9.98 10.90
C ILE A 105 4.69 -10.97 10.69
N ASP A 106 4.91 -11.83 11.69
CA ASP A 106 5.82 -12.95 11.57
C ASP A 106 5.13 -14.11 10.85
N ARG A 107 5.71 -14.53 9.74
CA ARG A 107 5.18 -15.62 8.94
C ARG A 107 5.83 -16.94 9.30
N PRO A 108 5.09 -18.07 9.30
CA PRO A 108 5.65 -19.40 9.51
C PRO A 108 6.82 -19.70 8.55
N VAL A 109 7.83 -20.41 9.03
CA VAL A 109 8.97 -20.81 8.18
C VAL A 109 8.49 -21.56 6.95
N ALA A 110 7.56 -22.53 7.11
CA ALA A 110 7.01 -23.29 6.00
C ALA A 110 6.34 -22.43 4.91
N ALA A 111 5.72 -21.29 5.29
CA ALA A 111 5.12 -20.38 4.31
C ALA A 111 6.19 -19.66 3.47
N ARG A 112 7.29 -19.25 4.11
CA ARG A 112 8.44 -18.65 3.43
C ARG A 112 9.16 -19.66 2.53
N GLU A 113 9.33 -20.92 2.98
CA GLU A 113 9.88 -22.03 2.19
C GLU A 113 9.03 -22.31 0.95
N ALA A 114 7.70 -22.35 1.10
CA ALA A 114 6.78 -22.54 -0.01
C ALA A 114 6.89 -21.39 -1.05
N MET A 115 7.02 -20.14 -0.58
CA MET A 115 7.21 -18.98 -1.46
C MET A 115 8.59 -19.03 -2.13
N TRP A 116 9.64 -19.40 -1.41
CA TRP A 116 10.98 -19.59 -1.98
C TRP A 116 10.97 -20.62 -3.09
N ALA A 117 10.39 -21.81 -2.84
CA ALA A 117 10.25 -22.88 -3.84
C ALA A 117 9.44 -22.42 -5.07
N ARG A 118 8.47 -21.52 -4.88
CA ARG A 118 7.71 -20.94 -6.00
C ARG A 118 8.60 -20.05 -6.87
N ILE A 119 9.39 -19.17 -6.28
CA ILE A 119 10.30 -18.30 -7.04
C ILE A 119 11.35 -19.14 -7.77
N GLN A 120 11.92 -20.16 -7.11
CA GLN A 120 12.89 -21.06 -7.73
C GLN A 120 12.32 -21.82 -8.94
N ARG A 121 11.05 -22.22 -8.91
CA ARG A 121 10.40 -22.86 -10.08
C ARG A 121 10.31 -21.92 -11.28
N LEU A 122 10.12 -20.63 -11.03
CA LEU A 122 10.05 -19.61 -12.09
C LEU A 122 11.44 -19.21 -12.59
N HIS A 123 12.47 -19.36 -11.74
CA HIS A 123 13.85 -19.06 -12.08
C HIS A 123 14.80 -20.09 -11.41
N PRO A 124 15.02 -21.25 -12.04
CA PRO A 124 15.82 -22.35 -11.47
C PRO A 124 17.25 -21.98 -11.05
N PRO A 125 17.95 -21.01 -11.70
CA PRO A 125 19.27 -20.58 -11.28
C PRO A 125 19.31 -19.84 -9.93
N LEU A 126 18.15 -19.48 -9.34
CA LEU A 126 18.07 -18.72 -8.11
C LEU A 126 18.67 -19.49 -6.94
N THR A 127 19.62 -18.86 -6.26
CA THR A 127 20.21 -19.34 -5.01
C THR A 127 20.01 -18.31 -3.89
N PRO A 128 20.22 -18.69 -2.61
CA PRO A 128 20.09 -17.78 -1.48
C PRO A 128 20.97 -16.52 -1.57
N GLN A 129 22.10 -16.59 -2.29
CA GLN A 129 23.05 -15.49 -2.47
C GLN A 129 22.55 -14.39 -3.40
N PHE A 130 21.50 -14.67 -4.19
CA PHE A 130 20.95 -13.66 -5.09
C PHE A 130 20.24 -12.54 -4.31
N LEU A 131 20.52 -11.30 -4.68
CA LEU A 131 19.70 -10.16 -4.27
C LEU A 131 18.34 -10.24 -4.97
N ARG A 132 17.28 -10.08 -4.22
CA ARG A 132 15.87 -10.14 -4.68
C ARG A 132 15.25 -8.77 -4.55
N VAL A 133 15.03 -8.11 -5.67
CA VAL A 133 14.46 -6.76 -5.73
C VAL A 133 13.06 -6.83 -6.34
N ILE A 134 12.09 -6.28 -5.65
CA ILE A 134 10.72 -6.14 -6.16
C ILE A 134 10.59 -4.79 -6.86
N LEU A 135 10.09 -4.81 -8.09
CA LEU A 135 9.59 -3.63 -8.77
C LEU A 135 8.07 -3.78 -8.96
N ASN A 136 7.31 -2.91 -8.31
CA ASN A 136 5.87 -2.82 -8.49
C ASN A 136 5.57 -1.60 -9.37
N ALA A 137 5.56 -1.82 -10.68
CA ALA A 137 5.37 -0.78 -11.69
C ALA A 137 3.91 -0.32 -11.82
N ASN A 138 2.99 -1.01 -11.17
CA ASN A 138 1.56 -0.78 -11.30
C ASN A 138 1.06 0.26 -10.31
N ALA A 139 -0.05 0.89 -10.65
CA ALA A 139 -0.94 1.61 -9.76
C ALA A 139 -2.37 1.41 -10.31
N SER A 140 -3.36 1.53 -9.42
CA SER A 140 -4.76 1.36 -9.79
C SER A 140 -5.16 2.23 -10.98
N ASP A 141 -6.01 1.70 -11.86
CA ASP A 141 -6.63 2.44 -12.96
C ASP A 141 -7.54 3.59 -12.48
N LEU A 142 -7.89 3.60 -11.19
CA LEU A 142 -8.63 4.71 -10.60
C LEU A 142 -7.82 6.01 -10.59
N ILE A 143 -6.49 5.93 -10.48
CA ILE A 143 -5.61 7.10 -10.44
C ILE A 143 -4.34 6.82 -11.27
N PRO A 144 -4.44 6.82 -12.60
CA PRO A 144 -3.29 6.55 -13.48
C PRO A 144 -2.13 7.55 -13.28
N ALA A 145 -2.45 8.77 -12.85
CA ALA A 145 -1.44 9.82 -12.59
C ALA A 145 -0.41 9.45 -11.50
N ARG A 146 -0.64 8.39 -10.69
CA ARG A 146 0.33 7.87 -9.73
C ARG A 146 1.42 6.99 -10.35
N ARG A 147 1.28 6.62 -11.61
CA ARG A 147 2.23 5.72 -12.28
C ARG A 147 3.50 6.47 -12.66
N TRP A 148 4.63 5.97 -12.21
CA TRP A 148 5.91 6.29 -12.79
C TRP A 148 6.02 5.60 -14.14
N GLN A 149 6.69 6.22 -15.12
CA GLN A 149 6.70 5.73 -16.49
C GLN A 149 7.30 4.32 -16.59
N ALA A 150 6.70 3.46 -17.42
CA ALA A 150 7.14 2.07 -17.59
C ALA A 150 8.60 1.98 -18.07
N GLU A 151 9.00 2.87 -18.99
CA GLU A 151 10.35 2.96 -19.53
C GLU A 151 11.40 3.25 -18.44
N ARG A 152 11.00 3.95 -17.38
CA ARG A 152 11.89 4.23 -16.25
C ARG A 152 12.05 3.02 -15.33
N PHE A 153 11.01 2.21 -15.17
CA PHE A 153 11.15 0.91 -14.49
C PHE A 153 12.03 -0.04 -15.29
N VAL A 154 11.95 -0.02 -16.64
CA VAL A 154 12.86 -0.77 -17.51
C VAL A 154 14.31 -0.33 -17.27
N ALA A 155 14.57 0.98 -17.37
CA ALA A 155 15.92 1.53 -17.18
C ALA A 155 16.47 1.25 -15.77
N LEU A 156 15.62 1.34 -14.74
CA LEU A 156 16.00 1.01 -13.37
C LEU A 156 16.36 -0.47 -13.22
N ALA A 157 15.56 -1.38 -13.77
CA ALA A 157 15.82 -2.81 -13.75
C ALA A 157 17.13 -3.15 -14.45
N GLN A 158 17.34 -2.63 -15.67
CA GLN A 158 18.58 -2.84 -16.43
C GLN A 158 19.81 -2.33 -15.65
N ARG A 159 19.70 -1.19 -14.99
CA ARG A 159 20.79 -0.63 -14.19
C ARG A 159 21.13 -1.50 -12.97
N PHE A 160 20.12 -2.04 -12.28
CA PHE A 160 20.33 -2.98 -11.19
C PHE A 160 21.03 -4.27 -11.67
N LEU A 161 20.54 -4.85 -12.76
CA LEU A 161 21.06 -6.10 -13.33
C LEU A 161 22.47 -5.95 -13.88
N ALA A 162 22.82 -4.78 -14.42
CA ALA A 162 24.15 -4.46 -14.87
C ALA A 162 25.16 -4.29 -13.72
N ALA A 163 24.68 -3.79 -12.57
CA ALA A 163 25.52 -3.56 -11.40
C ALA A 163 25.74 -4.82 -10.54
N HIS A 164 24.87 -5.83 -10.65
CA HIS A 164 24.88 -7.02 -9.79
C HIS A 164 24.60 -8.29 -10.60
N GLU A 165 25.60 -9.15 -10.74
CA GLU A 165 25.45 -10.43 -11.45
C GLU A 165 24.47 -11.38 -10.72
N ALA A 166 24.58 -11.48 -9.39
CA ALA A 166 23.72 -12.29 -8.55
C ALA A 166 22.50 -11.49 -8.06
N MET A 167 21.68 -11.03 -8.98
CA MET A 167 20.43 -10.33 -8.68
C MET A 167 19.27 -10.84 -9.54
N VAL A 168 18.08 -10.91 -8.95
CA VAL A 168 16.82 -11.12 -9.66
C VAL A 168 15.86 -9.97 -9.39
N ILE A 169 15.10 -9.62 -10.41
CA ILE A 169 14.03 -8.63 -10.35
C ILE A 169 12.68 -9.35 -10.38
N LEU A 170 11.83 -9.08 -9.39
CA LEU A 170 10.50 -9.64 -9.28
C LEU A 170 9.46 -8.57 -9.60
N LEU A 171 8.76 -8.70 -10.72
CA LEU A 171 7.67 -7.78 -11.10
C LEU A 171 6.37 -8.30 -10.47
N THR A 172 5.82 -7.55 -9.51
CA THR A 172 4.61 -7.95 -8.80
C THR A 172 3.37 -7.24 -9.33
N GLY A 173 2.24 -7.94 -9.35
CA GLY A 173 0.96 -7.40 -9.81
C GLY A 173 -0.20 -8.39 -9.63
N SER A 174 -1.41 -7.92 -9.88
CA SER A 174 -2.61 -8.75 -9.94
C SER A 174 -2.58 -9.67 -11.19
N PRO A 175 -3.42 -10.72 -11.23
CA PRO A 175 -3.54 -11.56 -12.42
C PRO A 175 -3.90 -10.77 -13.70
N ALA A 176 -4.72 -9.71 -13.55
CA ALA A 176 -5.13 -8.87 -14.68
C ALA A 176 -3.96 -8.03 -15.25
N GLU A 177 -2.94 -7.76 -14.44
CA GLU A 177 -1.76 -6.99 -14.84
C GLU A 177 -0.66 -7.84 -15.48
N ARG A 178 -0.79 -9.19 -15.47
CA ARG A 178 0.21 -10.11 -16.04
C ARG A 178 0.61 -9.77 -17.47
N PRO A 179 -0.31 -9.47 -18.43
CA PRO A 179 0.10 -9.15 -19.81
C PRO A 179 0.91 -7.86 -19.93
N ALA A 180 0.66 -6.87 -19.06
CA ALA A 180 1.43 -5.63 -19.04
C ALA A 180 2.83 -5.85 -18.49
N LEU A 181 2.96 -6.67 -17.43
CA LEU A 181 4.25 -7.01 -16.84
C LEU A 181 5.07 -7.95 -17.73
N GLU A 182 4.43 -8.80 -18.55
CA GLU A 182 5.11 -9.61 -19.57
C GLU A 182 5.84 -8.71 -20.57
N ARG A 183 5.13 -7.70 -21.12
CA ARG A 183 5.77 -6.71 -22.01
C ARG A 183 6.93 -5.97 -21.33
N LEU A 184 6.82 -5.71 -20.02
CA LEU A 184 7.90 -5.08 -19.27
C LEU A 184 9.13 -6.00 -19.16
N CYS A 185 8.93 -7.31 -18.93
CA CYS A 185 9.98 -8.32 -18.95
C CYS A 185 10.69 -8.36 -20.32
N GLU A 186 9.90 -8.36 -21.42
CA GLU A 186 10.42 -8.35 -22.78
C GLU A 186 11.27 -7.11 -23.06
N GLN A 187 10.82 -5.93 -22.62
CA GLN A 187 11.56 -4.67 -22.78
C GLN A 187 12.84 -4.61 -21.94
N ILE A 188 12.86 -5.20 -20.77
CA ILE A 188 14.08 -5.31 -19.95
C ILE A 188 15.06 -6.26 -20.60
N GLY A 189 14.59 -7.37 -21.19
CA GLY A 189 15.36 -8.30 -22.02
C GLY A 189 16.40 -9.15 -21.24
N ASP A 190 16.22 -9.34 -19.95
CA ASP A 190 17.15 -10.12 -19.10
C ASP A 190 16.40 -11.29 -18.44
N PRO A 191 16.91 -12.54 -18.53
CA PRO A 191 16.26 -13.73 -17.97
C PRO A 191 16.18 -13.71 -16.43
N ARG A 192 16.87 -12.81 -15.75
CA ARG A 192 16.79 -12.60 -14.29
C ARG A 192 15.57 -11.76 -13.87
N VAL A 193 14.70 -11.40 -14.81
CA VAL A 193 13.43 -10.70 -14.52
C VAL A 193 12.30 -11.70 -14.51
N ILE A 194 11.57 -11.76 -13.41
CA ILE A 194 10.53 -12.74 -13.17
C ILE A 194 9.18 -12.04 -13.05
N ASN A 195 8.21 -12.41 -13.89
CA ASN A 195 6.84 -11.95 -13.78
C ASN A 195 6.10 -12.74 -12.69
N MET A 196 5.88 -12.10 -11.53
CA MET A 196 5.17 -12.66 -10.37
C MET A 196 3.67 -12.28 -10.36
N ALA A 197 3.13 -11.64 -11.41
CA ALA A 197 1.73 -11.24 -11.44
C ALA A 197 0.79 -12.46 -11.31
N GLY A 198 -0.10 -12.41 -10.33
CA GLY A 198 -1.02 -13.50 -10.02
C GLY A 198 -0.42 -14.69 -9.28
N GLU A 199 0.89 -14.66 -8.99
CA GLU A 199 1.58 -15.72 -8.24
C GLU A 199 1.42 -15.57 -6.72
N THR A 200 0.81 -14.50 -6.25
CA THR A 200 0.61 -14.23 -4.82
C THR A 200 -0.84 -13.87 -4.51
N THR A 201 -1.29 -14.25 -3.32
CA THR A 201 -2.46 -13.68 -2.64
C THR A 201 -1.98 -12.57 -1.69
N LEU A 202 -2.89 -11.81 -1.07
CA LEU A 202 -2.51 -10.81 -0.05
C LEU A 202 -1.70 -11.44 1.10
N GLU A 203 -2.05 -12.65 1.50
CA GLU A 203 -1.35 -13.37 2.55
C GLU A 203 0.07 -13.78 2.13
N THR A 204 0.20 -14.42 0.97
CA THR A 204 1.50 -14.91 0.48
C THR A 204 2.38 -13.78 -0.08
N LEU A 205 1.82 -12.59 -0.33
CA LEU A 205 2.58 -11.40 -0.68
C LEU A 205 3.49 -10.97 0.48
N ILE A 206 3.05 -11.14 1.74
CA ILE A 206 3.85 -10.86 2.93
C ILE A 206 5.04 -11.84 3.01
N ASP A 207 4.83 -13.11 2.63
CA ASP A 207 5.91 -14.10 2.55
C ASP A 207 6.96 -13.68 1.51
N LEU A 208 6.51 -13.22 0.33
CA LEU A 208 7.40 -12.70 -0.70
C LEU A 208 8.22 -11.49 -0.20
N TYR A 209 7.56 -10.52 0.45
CA TYR A 209 8.24 -9.34 0.97
C TYR A 209 9.30 -9.70 2.01
N SER A 210 9.04 -10.68 2.87
CA SER A 210 9.99 -11.14 3.88
C SER A 210 11.24 -11.82 3.30
N LEU A 211 11.16 -12.30 2.05
CA LEU A 211 12.28 -12.93 1.33
C LEU A 211 13.08 -11.93 0.48
N CYS A 212 12.57 -10.72 0.27
CA CYS A 212 13.20 -9.75 -0.63
C CYS A 212 14.03 -8.70 0.13
N HIS A 213 15.04 -8.14 -0.54
CA HIS A 213 16.01 -7.21 0.02
C HIS A 213 15.62 -5.75 -0.22
N LEU A 214 14.79 -5.49 -1.22
CA LEU A 214 14.33 -4.14 -1.57
C LEU A 214 13.03 -4.20 -2.34
N MET A 215 12.20 -3.18 -2.17
CA MET A 215 11.05 -2.93 -3.03
C MET A 215 11.07 -1.48 -3.52
N VAL A 216 10.82 -1.28 -4.82
CA VAL A 216 10.50 0.02 -5.42
C VAL A 216 9.07 -0.02 -5.93
N THR A 217 8.24 0.93 -5.54
CA THR A 217 6.81 0.93 -5.89
C THR A 217 6.24 2.33 -6.02
N ASN A 218 5.25 2.48 -6.87
CA ASN A 218 4.38 3.65 -6.89
C ASN A 218 3.55 3.75 -5.59
N ASP A 219 3.01 4.94 -5.30
CA ASP A 219 2.00 5.14 -4.26
C ASP A 219 0.76 4.28 -4.54
N SER A 220 0.72 3.10 -3.92
CA SER A 220 -0.32 2.08 -4.13
C SER A 220 -0.41 1.15 -2.91
N GLY A 221 -1.33 0.17 -2.94
CA GLY A 221 -1.52 -0.79 -1.85
C GLY A 221 -0.23 -1.47 -1.34
N PRO A 222 0.68 -1.93 -2.21
CA PRO A 222 1.97 -2.50 -1.84
C PRO A 222 2.81 -1.67 -0.86
N VAL A 223 2.78 -0.33 -0.93
CA VAL A 223 3.44 0.55 0.05
C VAL A 223 2.99 0.26 1.48
N HIS A 224 1.70 0.05 1.67
CA HIS A 224 1.13 -0.18 3.00
C HIS A 224 1.29 -1.63 3.45
N PHE A 225 1.15 -2.60 2.54
CA PHE A 225 1.37 -4.02 2.86
C PHE A 225 2.83 -4.31 3.22
N SER A 226 3.79 -3.63 2.60
CA SER A 226 5.21 -3.78 2.97
C SER A 226 5.51 -3.31 4.38
N SER A 227 4.71 -2.37 4.91
CA SER A 227 4.92 -1.81 6.26
C SER A 227 4.77 -2.83 7.39
N VAL A 228 4.14 -4.01 7.14
CA VAL A 228 4.06 -5.08 8.14
C VAL A 228 5.27 -6.03 8.10
N THR A 229 6.25 -5.76 7.24
CA THR A 229 7.52 -6.48 7.10
C THR A 229 8.71 -5.54 7.30
N ASP A 230 9.93 -6.09 7.32
CA ASP A 230 11.15 -5.28 7.41
C ASP A 230 11.78 -5.02 6.03
N ILE A 231 11.03 -5.18 4.94
CA ILE A 231 11.58 -4.94 3.60
C ILE A 231 11.95 -3.45 3.45
N PRO A 232 13.18 -3.14 3.05
CA PRO A 232 13.54 -1.80 2.62
C PRO A 232 12.69 -1.36 1.42
N LEU A 233 12.20 -0.12 1.46
CA LEU A 233 11.20 0.37 0.52
C LEU A 233 11.57 1.74 -0.04
N VAL A 234 11.54 1.88 -1.35
CA VAL A 234 11.48 3.18 -2.04
C VAL A 234 10.06 3.38 -2.58
N ALA A 235 9.36 4.37 -2.05
CA ALA A 235 8.00 4.71 -2.43
C ALA A 235 7.98 6.00 -3.26
N LEU A 236 7.36 5.94 -4.45
CA LEU A 236 7.29 7.04 -5.41
C LEU A 236 5.95 7.75 -5.29
N PHE A 237 5.97 9.00 -4.85
CA PHE A 237 4.79 9.83 -4.66
C PHE A 237 4.76 11.01 -5.63
N GLY A 238 3.58 11.35 -6.12
CA GLY A 238 3.40 12.48 -7.04
C GLY A 238 2.10 13.24 -6.77
N PRO A 239 0.94 12.75 -7.25
CA PRO A 239 -0.34 13.47 -7.14
C PRO A 239 -0.97 13.41 -5.75
N GLU A 240 -0.55 12.48 -4.90
CA GLU A 240 -0.96 12.34 -3.49
C GLU A 240 0.17 12.77 -2.56
N THR A 241 -0.16 13.12 -1.32
CA THR A 241 0.84 13.58 -0.34
C THR A 241 1.30 12.46 0.61
N PRO A 242 2.62 12.23 0.72
CA PRO A 242 3.14 11.25 1.66
C PRO A 242 2.92 11.64 3.13
N ARG A 243 2.64 12.91 3.43
CA ARG A 243 2.31 13.34 4.81
C ARG A 243 1.07 12.67 5.35
N LEU A 244 0.09 12.36 4.48
CA LEU A 244 -1.17 11.73 4.86
C LEU A 244 -1.15 10.21 4.61
N PHE A 245 -0.48 9.77 3.55
CA PHE A 245 -0.56 8.40 3.06
C PHE A 245 0.80 7.72 2.86
N GLY A 246 1.87 8.27 3.42
CA GLY A 246 3.19 7.64 3.34
C GLY A 246 3.26 6.30 4.08
N PRO A 247 4.27 5.48 3.79
CA PRO A 247 4.50 4.23 4.52
C PRO A 247 4.84 4.47 5.99
N VAL A 248 4.34 3.60 6.87
CA VAL A 248 4.62 3.66 8.31
C VAL A 248 5.93 2.89 8.65
N SER A 249 6.59 2.31 7.65
CA SER A 249 7.83 1.57 7.86
C SER A 249 9.03 2.49 8.13
N PRO A 250 9.87 2.23 9.14
CA PRO A 250 11.11 2.96 9.36
C PRO A 250 12.16 2.70 8.27
N HIS A 251 12.02 1.59 7.52
CA HIS A 251 12.90 1.20 6.41
C HIS A 251 12.44 1.77 5.06
N ALA A 252 11.48 2.71 5.08
CA ALA A 252 11.00 3.35 3.86
C ALA A 252 11.73 4.67 3.59
N ARG A 253 11.98 4.91 2.32
CA ARG A 253 12.36 6.22 1.76
C ARG A 253 11.29 6.64 0.78
N VAL A 254 10.84 7.87 0.88
CA VAL A 254 9.82 8.42 -0.01
C VAL A 254 10.48 9.44 -0.92
N ILE A 255 10.30 9.27 -2.23
CA ILE A 255 10.69 10.27 -3.23
C ILE A 255 9.43 11.01 -3.66
N HIS A 256 9.42 12.32 -3.46
CA HIS A 256 8.28 13.19 -3.76
C HIS A 256 8.74 14.58 -4.16
N HIS A 257 8.40 14.99 -5.38
CA HIS A 257 8.68 16.32 -5.91
C HIS A 257 7.36 17.11 -6.05
N PRO A 258 6.98 17.89 -5.01
CA PRO A 258 5.74 18.64 -5.05
C PRO A 258 5.81 19.76 -6.11
N LEU A 259 4.75 19.88 -6.89
CA LEU A 259 4.51 20.99 -7.82
C LEU A 259 3.43 21.92 -7.28
N ALA A 260 3.24 23.07 -7.87
CA ALA A 260 2.17 24.00 -7.47
C ALA A 260 0.77 23.37 -7.53
N CYS A 261 0.56 22.37 -8.41
CA CYS A 261 -0.69 21.61 -8.52
C CYS A 261 -0.73 20.33 -7.68
N SER A 262 0.36 19.97 -6.97
CA SER A 262 0.45 18.75 -6.17
C SER A 262 0.45 19.07 -4.66
N PRO A 263 -0.32 18.34 -3.83
CA PRO A 263 -1.18 17.19 -4.17
C PRO A 263 -2.48 17.59 -4.88
N CYS A 264 -2.79 16.96 -6.01
CA CYS A 264 -4.03 17.19 -6.75
C CYS A 264 -5.07 16.07 -6.55
N VAL A 265 -4.72 15.07 -5.79
CA VAL A 265 -5.59 13.96 -5.37
C VAL A 265 -5.81 14.08 -3.86
N SER A 266 -7.06 14.04 -3.42
CA SER A 266 -7.42 14.17 -2.01
C SER A 266 -8.73 13.46 -1.69
N VAL A 267 -9.04 13.34 -0.39
CA VAL A 267 -10.34 12.85 0.07
C VAL A 267 -11.50 13.73 -0.42
N TYR A 268 -11.32 15.04 -0.54
CA TYR A 268 -12.38 15.98 -0.88
C TYR A 268 -12.79 15.90 -2.36
N ASN A 269 -11.88 15.56 -3.26
CA ASN A 269 -12.18 15.35 -4.67
C ASN A 269 -12.41 13.87 -5.05
N GLN A 270 -12.68 13.02 -4.06
CA GLN A 270 -12.91 11.58 -4.24
C GLN A 270 -11.73 10.87 -4.93
N LYS A 271 -10.52 11.34 -4.69
CA LYS A 271 -9.27 10.86 -5.33
C LYS A 271 -9.28 10.95 -6.86
N ARG A 272 -10.01 11.89 -7.42
CA ARG A 272 -10.04 12.15 -8.87
C ARG A 272 -9.14 13.32 -9.21
N SER A 273 -8.45 13.21 -10.34
CA SER A 273 -7.65 14.29 -10.90
C SER A 273 -7.89 14.36 -12.41
N PRO A 274 -8.05 15.54 -12.99
CA PRO A 274 -8.12 15.72 -14.45
C PRO A 274 -6.75 15.64 -15.10
N CYS A 275 -5.69 15.36 -14.35
CA CYS A 275 -4.31 15.38 -14.83
C CYS A 275 -4.06 14.29 -15.85
N THR A 276 -3.63 14.69 -17.06
CA THR A 276 -3.15 13.81 -18.14
C THR A 276 -1.64 13.86 -18.34
N ASP A 277 -0.94 14.78 -17.63
CA ASP A 277 0.51 14.98 -17.69
C ASP A 277 1.07 15.02 -16.25
N ASN A 278 1.45 13.87 -15.72
CA ASN A 278 1.89 13.70 -14.32
C ASN A 278 3.34 14.15 -14.11
N ARG A 279 3.67 15.41 -14.37
CA ARG A 279 5.02 15.99 -14.21
C ARG A 279 5.63 15.76 -12.84
N CYS A 280 4.83 15.66 -11.79
CA CYS A 280 5.29 15.31 -10.44
C CYS A 280 5.94 13.92 -10.40
N MET A 281 5.42 12.93 -11.15
CA MET A 281 6.05 11.62 -11.31
C MET A 281 7.21 11.66 -12.30
N GLN A 282 7.10 12.47 -13.36
CA GLN A 282 8.18 12.66 -14.34
C GLN A 282 9.41 13.37 -13.75
N ALA A 283 9.25 14.15 -12.70
CA ALA A 283 10.36 14.78 -11.99
C ALA A 283 11.25 13.78 -11.23
N ILE A 284 10.71 12.61 -10.87
CA ILE A 284 11.46 11.54 -10.22
C ILE A 284 12.35 10.86 -11.27
N THR A 285 13.66 10.99 -11.15
CA THR A 285 14.61 10.41 -12.13
C THR A 285 15.02 8.98 -11.77
N VAL A 286 15.49 8.23 -12.77
CA VAL A 286 16.03 6.86 -12.55
C VAL A 286 17.27 6.90 -11.67
N GLU A 287 18.13 7.91 -11.86
CA GLU A 287 19.34 8.13 -11.07
C GLU A 287 19.03 8.31 -9.59
N GLU A 288 18.02 9.12 -9.29
CA GLU A 288 17.58 9.40 -7.93
C GLU A 288 17.05 8.12 -7.26
N VAL A 289 16.14 7.41 -7.95
CA VAL A 289 15.57 6.15 -7.43
C VAL A 289 16.65 5.11 -7.21
N TYR A 290 17.56 4.94 -8.18
CA TYR A 290 18.67 4.02 -8.08
C TYR A 290 19.63 4.38 -6.93
N GLY A 291 19.94 5.66 -6.76
CA GLY A 291 20.80 6.16 -5.67
C GLY A 291 20.23 5.81 -4.30
N VAL A 292 18.98 6.18 -4.05
CA VAL A 292 18.26 5.88 -2.79
C VAL A 292 18.13 4.38 -2.56
N ALA A 293 17.83 3.62 -3.61
CA ALA A 293 17.69 2.16 -3.53
C ALA A 293 19.02 1.49 -3.17
N ARG A 294 20.13 1.96 -3.77
CA ARG A 294 21.48 1.47 -3.48
C ARG A 294 21.88 1.75 -2.03
N GLU A 295 21.59 2.94 -1.51
CA GLU A 295 21.85 3.28 -0.12
C GLU A 295 21.14 2.29 0.81
N LEU A 296 19.85 2.02 0.58
CA LEU A 296 19.08 1.05 1.36
C LEU A 296 19.65 -0.37 1.27
N LEU A 297 20.20 -0.78 0.12
CA LEU A 297 20.82 -2.09 -0.03
C LEU A 297 22.18 -2.19 0.69
N VAL A 298 22.90 -1.07 0.86
CA VAL A 298 24.21 -1.00 1.54
C VAL A 298 24.04 -0.78 3.05
N GLU A 299 23.14 0.09 3.47
CA GLU A 299 22.84 0.36 4.88
C GLU A 299 22.29 -0.88 5.61
N ASP A 300 21.78 -1.83 4.85
CA ASP A 300 21.11 -2.98 5.40
C ASP A 300 22.13 -4.12 5.64
N ASP A 301 22.83 -4.09 6.79
CA ASP A 301 23.47 -5.29 7.38
C ASP A 301 22.49 -6.50 7.46
N MET A 302 21.21 -6.25 7.18
CA MET A 302 20.16 -7.28 7.01
C MET A 302 20.35 -8.11 5.75
N ILE A 303 21.17 -7.72 4.77
CA ILE A 303 21.56 -8.60 3.65
C ILE A 303 22.21 -9.87 4.22
N GLU A 304 23.07 -9.72 5.20
CA GLU A 304 23.70 -10.85 5.91
C GLU A 304 22.69 -11.64 6.77
N LYS A 305 21.78 -10.94 7.46
CA LYS A 305 20.75 -11.58 8.29
C LYS A 305 19.69 -12.29 7.47
N LYS A 306 19.34 -11.80 6.29
CA LYS A 306 18.37 -12.44 5.38
C LYS A 306 19.00 -13.60 4.60
N LYS A 307 20.31 -13.62 4.39
CA LYS A 307 21.00 -14.79 3.86
C LYS A 307 20.87 -16.01 4.78
N GLY A 308 20.86 -15.80 6.11
CA GLY A 308 20.62 -16.85 7.11
C GLY A 308 19.14 -17.20 7.36
N ALA A 309 18.20 -16.48 6.76
CA ALA A 309 16.75 -16.70 6.97
C ALA A 309 16.08 -17.58 5.90
N ILE A 310 16.84 -18.00 4.90
CA ILE A 310 16.40 -19.00 3.92
C ILE A 310 16.95 -20.34 4.41
N PRO A 311 16.08 -21.35 4.61
CA PRO A 311 16.50 -22.68 5.07
C PRO A 311 17.42 -23.35 4.07
#